data_419370c55362afd7c0735bc0e799e34a
#
_entry.id   419370c55362afd7c0735bc0e799e34a
#
_cell.length_a   1.000
_cell.length_b   1.000
_cell.length_c   1.000
_cell.angle_alpha   90.00
_cell.angle_beta   90.00
_cell.angle_gamma   90.00
#
_symmetry.space_group_name_H-M   'P 1'
#
loop_
_entity.id
_entity.type
_entity.pdbx_description
1 polymer ?
#
loop_
_entity_poly.entity_id
_entity_poly.type
_entity_poly.pdbx_seq_one_letter_code
_entity_poly.pdbx_strand_id
1 'polypeptide(L)'
;MGFNDSPYPGAFTKLVKAIIESHISGSVLHLFSGSSLIGDERVDIEHKNATVNCDVKDFIKADDRQWDWVILDPPYNITRVGTKLKGYGLSGCIASDVIFRRALKCYFQRQVANILWLDICAPVIKGFHREKLWLLLPGGFHTVRVLSWLEKEMKLLI
;
A
#
# COMPACT_ATOMS: atom_id res chain seq x y z
N MET A 1 20.75 -8.25 -3.22
CA MET A 1 19.27 -8.07 -3.21
C MET A 1 18.72 -8.76 -4.42
N GLY A 2 17.74 -9.67 -4.24
CA GLY A 2 17.20 -10.46 -5.33
C GLY A 2 16.32 -9.61 -6.25
N PHE A 3 16.42 -9.87 -7.54
CA PHE A 3 15.44 -9.43 -8.50
C PHE A 3 14.08 -10.00 -8.11
N ASN A 4 13.02 -9.27 -8.45
CA ASN A 4 11.68 -9.80 -8.31
C ASN A 4 11.44 -10.83 -9.41
N ASP A 5 11.50 -12.12 -9.07
CA ASP A 5 11.27 -13.23 -10.00
C ASP A 5 9.78 -13.36 -10.40
N SER A 6 8.92 -12.50 -9.88
CA SER A 6 7.51 -12.49 -10.24
C SER A 6 7.31 -11.84 -11.61
N PRO A 7 6.61 -12.48 -12.55
CA PRO A 7 6.23 -11.86 -13.81
C PRO A 7 5.21 -10.72 -13.65
N TYR A 8 4.66 -10.55 -12.43
CA TYR A 8 3.72 -9.47 -12.13
C TYR A 8 4.48 -8.21 -11.70
N PRO A 9 4.38 -7.11 -12.45
CA PRO A 9 4.99 -5.84 -12.10
C PRO A 9 4.43 -5.33 -10.77
N GLY A 10 5.31 -4.88 -9.85
CA GLY A 10 4.89 -4.36 -8.54
C GLY A 10 4.75 -5.41 -7.43
N ALA A 11 4.96 -6.70 -7.70
CA ALA A 11 4.97 -7.71 -6.64
C ALA A 11 6.06 -7.42 -5.61
N PHE A 12 5.75 -7.63 -4.32
CA PHE A 12 6.74 -7.52 -3.26
C PHE A 12 7.90 -8.51 -3.46
N THR A 13 9.13 -8.03 -3.28
CA THR A 13 10.30 -8.92 -3.23
C THR A 13 10.22 -9.84 -2.02
N LYS A 14 10.97 -10.96 -2.05
CA LYS A 14 11.04 -11.90 -0.91
C LYS A 14 11.40 -11.19 0.41
N LEU A 15 12.33 -10.23 0.35
CA LEU A 15 12.74 -9.46 1.52
C LEU A 15 11.59 -8.60 2.07
N VAL A 16 10.87 -7.89 1.20
CA VAL A 16 9.73 -7.05 1.61
C VAL A 16 8.62 -7.90 2.23
N LYS A 17 8.33 -9.06 1.63
CA LYS A 17 7.37 -10.02 2.21
C LYS A 17 7.79 -10.47 3.60
N ALA A 18 9.04 -10.87 3.79
CA ALA A 18 9.55 -11.28 5.09
C ALA A 18 9.47 -10.17 6.14
N ILE A 19 9.76 -8.91 5.77
CA ILE A 19 9.60 -7.77 6.66
C ILE A 19 8.12 -7.60 7.05
N ILE A 20 7.21 -7.60 6.08
CA ILE A 20 5.78 -7.45 6.33
C ILE A 20 5.29 -8.57 7.27
N GLU A 21 5.51 -9.82 6.91
CA GLU A 21 5.04 -10.99 7.65
C GLU A 21 5.61 -11.07 9.08
N SER A 22 6.78 -10.48 9.34
CA SER A 22 7.37 -10.45 10.68
C SER A 22 6.78 -9.37 11.61
N HIS A 23 5.96 -8.46 11.10
CA HIS A 23 5.42 -7.34 11.88
C HIS A 23 3.89 -7.37 12.00
N ILE A 24 3.18 -7.90 11.00
CA ILE A 24 1.71 -7.91 11.00
C ILE A 24 1.14 -8.94 11.99
N SER A 25 0.02 -8.57 12.61
CA SER A 25 -0.75 -9.46 13.49
C SER A 25 -2.21 -8.97 13.58
N GLY A 26 -3.13 -9.85 13.96
CA GLY A 26 -4.55 -9.50 13.99
C GLY A 26 -5.16 -9.37 12.59
N SER A 27 -6.10 -8.46 12.41
CA SER A 27 -6.81 -8.22 11.15
C SER A 27 -5.96 -7.40 10.18
N VAL A 28 -5.80 -7.90 8.96
CA VAL A 28 -4.90 -7.33 7.95
C VAL A 28 -5.64 -7.03 6.65
N LEU A 29 -5.72 -5.76 6.28
CA LEU A 29 -6.19 -5.29 4.98
C LEU A 29 -5.02 -5.04 4.04
N HIS A 30 -5.06 -5.56 2.82
CA HIS A 30 -4.07 -5.32 1.80
C HIS A 30 -4.68 -4.57 0.61
N LEU A 31 -4.40 -3.30 0.48
CA LEU A 31 -4.83 -2.46 -0.64
C LEU A 31 -3.81 -2.52 -1.78
N PHE A 32 -4.28 -2.60 -3.03
CA PHE A 32 -3.45 -2.82 -4.22
C PHE A 32 -2.68 -4.14 -4.13
N SER A 33 -3.38 -5.19 -3.73
CA SER A 33 -2.74 -6.46 -3.35
C SER A 33 -2.04 -7.18 -4.51
N GLY A 34 -2.44 -6.93 -5.74
CA GLY A 34 -1.87 -7.60 -6.92
C GLY A 34 -1.82 -9.11 -6.73
N SER A 35 -0.65 -9.70 -6.99
CA SER A 35 -0.42 -11.14 -6.84
C SER A 35 -0.18 -11.62 -5.40
N SER A 36 -0.15 -10.71 -4.41
CA SER A 36 0.11 -11.06 -3.01
C SER A 36 -1.03 -11.89 -2.41
N LEU A 37 -0.65 -12.81 -1.52
CA LEU A 37 -1.59 -13.59 -0.69
C LEU A 37 -1.58 -13.12 0.78
N ILE A 38 -0.85 -12.04 1.09
CA ILE A 38 -0.78 -11.48 2.45
C ILE A 38 -2.04 -10.66 2.71
N GLY A 39 -2.63 -10.85 3.88
CA GLY A 39 -3.82 -10.15 4.36
C GLY A 39 -5.10 -10.98 4.32
N ASP A 40 -5.97 -10.73 5.29
CA ASP A 40 -7.28 -11.36 5.40
C ASP A 40 -8.23 -10.85 4.31
N GLU A 41 -8.19 -9.54 4.07
CA GLU A 41 -8.88 -8.90 2.95
C GLU A 41 -7.84 -8.33 1.97
N ARG A 42 -7.97 -8.68 0.70
CA ARG A 42 -7.05 -8.25 -0.37
C ARG A 42 -7.85 -7.56 -1.45
N VAL A 43 -7.61 -6.27 -1.60
CA VAL A 43 -8.32 -5.41 -2.56
C VAL A 43 -7.44 -5.12 -3.76
N ASP A 44 -7.92 -5.49 -4.92
CA ASP A 44 -7.27 -5.18 -6.20
C ASP A 44 -8.34 -5.03 -7.29
N ILE A 45 -8.08 -4.20 -8.29
CA ILE A 45 -9.10 -3.91 -9.31
C ILE A 45 -9.41 -5.11 -10.20
N GLU A 46 -8.42 -5.95 -10.48
CA GLU A 46 -8.57 -7.03 -11.47
C GLU A 46 -7.84 -8.33 -11.13
N HIS A 47 -6.94 -8.34 -10.13
CA HIS A 47 -6.11 -9.51 -9.89
C HIS A 47 -6.91 -10.64 -9.24
N LYS A 48 -6.75 -11.86 -9.77
CA LYS A 48 -7.48 -13.06 -9.33
C LYS A 48 -7.24 -13.48 -7.88
N ASN A 49 -6.14 -13.03 -7.26
CA ASN A 49 -5.81 -13.34 -5.87
C ASN A 49 -6.47 -12.36 -4.89
N ALA A 50 -7.10 -11.31 -5.37
CA ALA A 50 -7.88 -10.41 -4.53
C ALA A 50 -9.10 -11.15 -3.96
N THR A 51 -9.46 -10.82 -2.72
CA THR A 51 -10.73 -11.26 -2.11
C THR A 51 -11.87 -10.33 -2.49
N VAL A 52 -11.52 -9.06 -2.79
CA VAL A 52 -12.45 -8.05 -3.29
C VAL A 52 -11.87 -7.41 -4.56
N ASN A 53 -12.55 -7.60 -5.69
CA ASN A 53 -12.18 -6.93 -6.94
C ASN A 53 -12.98 -5.63 -7.09
N CYS A 54 -12.37 -4.52 -6.72
CA CYS A 54 -12.93 -3.18 -6.91
C CYS A 54 -11.81 -2.12 -6.90
N ASP A 55 -12.17 -0.90 -7.30
CA ASP A 55 -11.26 0.25 -7.12
C ASP A 55 -11.09 0.54 -5.63
N VAL A 56 -9.84 0.73 -5.19
CA VAL A 56 -9.52 1.10 -3.81
C VAL A 56 -10.25 2.38 -3.38
N LYS A 57 -10.50 3.33 -4.29
CA LYS A 57 -11.29 4.53 -3.99
C LYS A 57 -12.71 4.20 -3.55
N ASP A 58 -13.31 3.21 -4.15
CA ASP A 58 -14.69 2.82 -3.82
C ASP A 58 -14.71 1.95 -2.58
N PHE A 59 -13.72 1.05 -2.44
CA PHE A 59 -13.55 0.26 -1.23
C PHE A 59 -13.46 1.13 0.03
N ILE A 60 -12.54 2.10 0.08
CA ILE A 60 -12.33 2.94 1.28
C ILE A 60 -13.49 3.87 1.61
N LYS A 61 -14.42 4.10 0.68
CA LYS A 61 -15.68 4.84 0.96
C LYS A 61 -16.73 3.97 1.64
N ALA A 62 -16.76 2.68 1.26
CA ALA A 62 -17.78 1.72 1.71
C ALA A 62 -17.34 0.96 2.97
N ASP A 63 -16.04 0.79 3.20
CA ASP A 63 -15.52 0.01 4.32
C ASP A 63 -15.53 0.82 5.62
N ASP A 64 -16.23 0.31 6.62
CA ASP A 64 -16.35 0.88 7.97
C ASP A 64 -15.72 -0.01 9.06
N ARG A 65 -15.07 -1.11 8.67
CA ARG A 65 -14.41 -2.05 9.59
C ARG A 65 -13.15 -1.44 10.18
N GLN A 66 -12.76 -1.94 11.35
CA GLN A 66 -11.49 -1.61 11.99
C GLN A 66 -10.42 -2.64 11.59
N TRP A 67 -9.22 -2.16 11.34
CA TRP A 67 -8.10 -2.99 10.92
C TRP A 67 -6.90 -2.78 11.85
N ASP A 68 -6.29 -3.86 12.30
CA ASP A 68 -5.05 -3.79 13.04
C ASP A 68 -3.91 -3.34 12.14
N TRP A 69 -3.90 -3.81 10.90
CA TRP A 69 -2.89 -3.47 9.90
C TRP A 69 -3.50 -3.19 8.53
N VAL A 70 -2.93 -2.19 7.87
CA VAL A 70 -3.11 -2.00 6.43
C VAL A 70 -1.76 -2.05 5.75
N ILE A 71 -1.68 -2.82 4.66
CA ILE A 71 -0.52 -2.90 3.76
C ILE A 71 -0.93 -2.25 2.45
N LEU A 72 -0.06 -1.44 1.86
CA LEU A 72 -0.32 -0.89 0.54
C LEU A 72 0.94 -0.59 -0.26
N ASP A 73 0.84 -0.80 -1.58
CA ASP A 73 1.82 -0.47 -2.60
C ASP A 73 1.08 0.16 -3.79
N PRO A 74 0.62 1.42 -3.67
CA PRO A 74 -0.17 2.05 -4.73
C PRO A 74 0.68 2.29 -5.98
N PRO A 75 0.09 2.23 -7.19
CA PRO A 75 0.79 2.52 -8.42
C PRO A 75 1.35 3.96 -8.42
N TYR A 76 2.63 4.13 -8.79
CA TYR A 76 3.35 5.41 -8.66
C TYR A 76 3.09 6.36 -9.79
N ASN A 77 3.00 5.85 -11.02
CA ASN A 77 2.85 6.64 -12.22
C ASN A 77 1.95 5.96 -13.24
N ILE A 78 1.15 6.78 -13.91
CA ILE A 78 0.54 6.43 -15.19
C ILE A 78 1.41 7.03 -16.29
N THR A 79 2.06 6.18 -17.08
CA THR A 79 2.84 6.62 -18.22
C THR A 79 1.98 6.55 -19.47
N ARG A 80 1.90 7.66 -20.18
CA ARG A 80 1.25 7.71 -21.49
C ARG A 80 2.24 7.29 -22.57
N VAL A 81 1.95 6.20 -23.28
CA VAL A 81 2.73 5.76 -24.44
C VAL A 81 1.81 5.78 -25.67
N GLY A 82 2.01 6.79 -26.52
CA GLY A 82 1.09 7.06 -27.61
C GLY A 82 -0.30 7.46 -27.09
N THR A 83 -1.35 6.83 -27.63
CA THR A 83 -2.74 7.03 -27.19
C THR A 83 -3.17 6.12 -26.03
N LYS A 84 -2.32 5.17 -25.62
CA LYS A 84 -2.63 4.21 -24.56
C LYS A 84 -1.95 4.62 -23.26
N LEU A 85 -2.71 4.56 -22.16
CA LEU A 85 -2.16 4.64 -20.82
C LEU A 85 -1.46 3.31 -20.53
N LYS A 86 -0.15 3.37 -20.25
CA LYS A 86 0.60 2.25 -19.69
C LYS A 86 0.99 2.62 -18.26
N GLY A 87 0.68 1.78 -17.32
CA GLY A 87 1.01 1.98 -15.92
C GLY A 87 0.20 1.05 -15.05
N TYR A 88 0.47 1.12 -13.79
CA TYR A 88 -0.18 0.32 -12.79
C TYR A 88 -1.50 0.98 -12.41
N GLY A 89 -2.58 0.40 -12.85
CA GLY A 89 -3.92 0.79 -12.48
C GLY A 89 -4.72 1.47 -13.59
N LEU A 90 -5.85 0.89 -13.88
CA LEU A 90 -6.86 1.39 -14.81
C LEU A 90 -7.68 2.53 -14.20
N SER A 91 -7.63 2.69 -12.88
CA SER A 91 -8.53 3.55 -12.11
C SER A 91 -8.05 4.99 -11.87
N GLY A 92 -6.82 5.32 -12.24
CA GLY A 92 -6.24 6.62 -11.89
C GLY A 92 -5.93 6.80 -10.40
N CYS A 93 -6.00 5.75 -9.58
CA CYS A 93 -5.51 5.72 -8.20
C CYS A 93 -4.00 5.60 -8.18
N ILE A 94 -3.29 6.70 -8.34
CA ILE A 94 -1.83 6.73 -8.32
C ILE A 94 -1.33 7.36 -7.02
N ALA A 95 -0.14 6.95 -6.59
CA ALA A 95 0.47 7.43 -5.35
C ALA A 95 0.67 8.96 -5.32
N SER A 96 0.83 9.60 -6.47
CA SER A 96 0.99 11.06 -6.60
C SER A 96 -0.32 11.84 -6.63
N ASP A 97 -1.48 11.20 -6.76
CA ASP A 97 -2.78 11.86 -6.75
C ASP A 97 -3.10 12.43 -5.36
N VAL A 98 -3.10 13.76 -5.24
CA VAL A 98 -3.30 14.47 -3.97
C VAL A 98 -4.68 14.21 -3.38
N ILE A 99 -5.71 14.12 -4.22
CA ILE A 99 -7.10 13.88 -3.78
C ILE A 99 -7.23 12.47 -3.24
N PHE A 100 -6.69 11.49 -3.97
CA PHE A 100 -6.67 10.11 -3.54
C PHE A 100 -5.87 9.92 -2.24
N ARG A 101 -4.67 10.50 -2.13
CA ARG A 101 -3.85 10.43 -0.90
C ARG A 101 -4.57 11.05 0.30
N ARG A 102 -5.34 12.13 0.09
CA ARG A 102 -6.16 12.72 1.16
C ARG A 102 -7.28 11.77 1.60
N ALA A 103 -7.98 11.14 0.66
CA ALA A 103 -9.02 10.16 0.96
C ALA A 103 -8.47 8.96 1.75
N LEU A 104 -7.33 8.39 1.32
CA LEU A 104 -6.63 7.33 2.05
C LEU A 104 -6.28 7.75 3.48
N LYS A 105 -5.68 8.95 3.66
CA LYS A 105 -5.31 9.43 5.00
C LYS A 105 -6.52 9.58 5.91
N CYS A 106 -7.65 10.09 5.40
CA CYS A 106 -8.89 10.18 6.16
C CYS A 106 -9.46 8.81 6.54
N TYR A 107 -9.37 7.83 5.64
CA TYR A 107 -9.76 6.45 5.91
C TYR A 107 -8.88 5.85 7.02
N PHE A 108 -7.55 5.94 6.90
CA PHE A 108 -6.64 5.40 7.90
C PHE A 108 -6.84 6.00 9.28
N GLN A 109 -7.04 7.31 9.37
CA GLN A 109 -7.30 7.99 10.65
C GLN A 109 -8.52 7.43 11.39
N ARG A 110 -9.50 6.94 10.66
CA ARG A 110 -10.74 6.38 11.24
C ARG A 110 -10.64 4.90 11.54
N GLN A 111 -10.06 4.12 10.61
CA GLN A 111 -10.26 2.67 10.56
C GLN A 111 -9.01 1.84 10.87
N VAL A 112 -7.81 2.44 10.98
CA VAL A 112 -6.57 1.68 10.96
C VAL A 112 -5.70 1.99 12.17
N ALA A 113 -5.10 0.95 12.78
CA ALA A 113 -4.13 1.10 13.86
C ALA A 113 -2.69 1.21 13.34
N ASN A 114 -2.27 0.35 12.41
CA ASN A 114 -0.92 0.28 11.88
C ASN A 114 -0.92 0.26 10.35
N ILE A 115 0.05 0.92 9.72
CA ILE A 115 0.17 1.01 8.26
C ILE A 115 1.57 0.61 7.83
N LEU A 116 1.67 -0.31 6.88
CA LEU A 116 2.87 -0.60 6.10
C LEU A 116 2.69 -0.06 4.69
N TRP A 117 3.29 1.07 4.41
CA TRP A 117 3.15 1.77 3.13
C TRP A 117 4.45 1.73 2.35
N LEU A 118 4.43 1.02 1.22
CA LEU A 118 5.52 1.01 0.25
C LEU A 118 5.28 2.12 -0.78
N ASP A 119 6.25 3.04 -0.93
CA ASP A 119 6.13 4.21 -1.82
C ASP A 119 7.53 4.64 -2.27
N ILE A 120 7.61 5.65 -3.13
CA ILE A 120 8.83 6.37 -3.50
C ILE A 120 9.13 7.52 -2.53
N CYS A 121 8.25 7.83 -1.61
CA CYS A 121 8.43 8.81 -0.53
C CYS A 121 7.90 8.26 0.79
N ALA A 122 8.39 8.82 1.90
CA ALA A 122 7.89 8.48 3.23
C ALA A 122 6.64 9.30 3.56
N PRO A 123 5.44 8.67 3.64
CA PRO A 123 4.21 9.40 3.90
C PRO A 123 4.17 9.96 5.34
N VAL A 124 3.43 11.05 5.50
CA VAL A 124 3.09 11.63 6.82
C VAL A 124 1.57 11.66 6.94
N ILE A 125 1.06 11.14 8.06
CA ILE A 125 -0.38 11.11 8.36
C ILE A 125 -0.58 11.73 9.76
N LYS A 126 -1.45 12.72 9.86
CA LYS A 126 -1.78 13.33 11.15
C LYS A 126 -2.41 12.29 12.09
N GLY A 127 -1.89 12.20 13.33
CA GLY A 127 -2.34 11.21 14.32
C GLY A 127 -1.68 9.84 14.17
N PHE A 128 -0.60 9.78 13.38
CA PHE A 128 0.29 8.63 13.30
C PHE A 128 1.73 9.10 13.49
N HIS A 129 2.51 8.35 14.26
CA HIS A 129 3.95 8.49 14.28
C HIS A 129 4.60 7.45 13.37
N ARG A 130 5.83 7.71 12.98
CA ARG A 130 6.61 6.81 12.16
C ARG A 130 7.47 5.94 13.06
N GLU A 131 7.12 4.66 13.16
CA GLU A 131 7.83 3.70 13.98
C GLU A 131 9.14 3.27 13.30
N LYS A 132 9.08 2.99 11.98
CA LYS A 132 10.23 2.49 11.24
C LYS A 132 10.21 2.87 9.77
N LEU A 133 11.42 2.96 9.20
CA LEU A 133 11.65 3.11 7.75
C LEU A 133 12.65 2.08 7.27
N TRP A 134 12.32 1.44 6.15
CA TRP A 134 13.28 0.64 5.39
C TRP A 134 13.49 1.26 4.02
N LEU A 135 14.74 1.54 3.69
CA LEU A 135 15.12 1.95 2.34
C LEU A 135 15.40 0.71 1.51
N LEU A 136 14.67 0.55 0.43
CA LEU A 136 14.81 -0.55 -0.50
C LEU A 136 15.62 -0.10 -1.70
N LEU A 137 16.84 -0.60 -1.79
CA LEU A 137 17.79 -0.29 -2.86
C LEU A 137 17.78 -1.45 -3.86
N PRO A 138 16.97 -1.41 -4.91
CA PRO A 138 16.84 -2.53 -5.85
C PRO A 138 18.09 -2.76 -6.70
N GLY A 139 19.00 -1.79 -6.75
CA GLY A 139 20.21 -1.82 -7.58
C GLY A 139 19.93 -1.37 -9.03
N GLY A 140 21.00 -1.14 -9.79
CA GLY A 140 20.91 -0.64 -11.16
C GLY A 140 20.27 0.74 -11.25
N PHE A 141 19.50 0.97 -12.31
CA PHE A 141 18.79 2.24 -12.57
C PHE A 141 17.37 2.28 -11.97
N HIS A 142 17.06 1.41 -11.01
CA HIS A 142 15.74 1.35 -10.40
C HIS A 142 15.58 2.40 -9.29
N THR A 143 14.38 2.94 -9.19
CA THR A 143 14.04 3.93 -8.16
C THR A 143 14.13 3.33 -6.76
N VAL A 144 14.76 4.04 -5.85
CA VAL A 144 14.73 3.71 -4.42
C VAL A 144 13.30 3.77 -3.93
N ARG A 145 12.90 2.77 -3.15
CA ARG A 145 11.57 2.69 -2.53
C ARG A 145 11.69 2.74 -1.02
N VAL A 146 10.67 3.22 -0.39
CA VAL A 146 10.60 3.36 1.07
C VAL A 146 9.42 2.58 1.59
N LEU A 147 9.68 1.58 2.43
CA LEU A 147 8.64 0.95 3.24
C LEU A 147 8.57 1.69 4.58
N SER A 148 7.42 2.29 4.85
CA SER A 148 7.16 3.05 6.08
C SER A 148 6.20 2.29 6.97
N TRP A 149 6.57 2.09 8.24
CA TRP A 149 5.63 1.69 9.28
C TRP A 149 5.17 2.92 10.03
N LEU A 150 3.87 3.15 10.00
CA LEU A 150 3.19 4.21 10.72
C LEU A 150 2.25 3.57 11.74
N GLU A 151 2.32 4.01 12.99
CA GLU A 151 1.48 3.56 14.09
C GLU A 151 0.61 4.71 14.57
N LYS A 152 -0.67 4.42 14.84
CA LYS A 152 -1.63 5.40 15.32
C LYS A 152 -1.27 5.86 16.72
N GLU A 153 -1.16 7.17 16.90
CA GLU A 153 -0.92 7.77 18.22
C GLU A 153 -2.11 7.50 19.16
N MET A 154 -1.84 6.87 20.29
CA MET A 154 -2.85 6.77 21.33
C MET A 154 -3.11 8.17 21.90
N LYS A 155 -4.35 8.66 21.80
CA LYS A 155 -4.74 9.85 22.53
C LYS A 155 -4.74 9.50 24.01
N LEU A 156 -3.78 10.02 24.76
CA LEU A 156 -3.91 10.08 26.22
C LEU A 156 -5.16 10.91 26.52
N LEU A 157 -6.20 10.24 27.01
CA LEU A 157 -7.32 10.92 27.65
C LEU A 157 -6.78 11.49 28.98
N ILE A 158 -6.39 12.76 28.97
CA ILE A 158 -6.07 13.53 30.16
C ILE A 158 -7.38 14.11 30.70
#